data_f8c3e2ba0e60aa11c72baef6f545cb90
#
_entry.id   f8c3e2ba0e60aa11c72baef6f545cb90
#
_cell.length_a   1.000
_cell.length_b   1.000
_cell.length_c   1.000
_cell.angle_alpha   90.00
_cell.angle_beta   90.00
_cell.angle_gamma   90.00
#
_symmetry.space_group_name_H-M   'P 1'
#
loop_
_entity.id
_entity.type
_entity.pdbx_description
1 polymer ?
#
loop_
_entity_poly.entity_id
_entity_poly.type
_entity_poly.pdbx_seq_one_letter_code
_entity_poly.pdbx_strand_id
1 'polypeptide(L)'
;FDKYFIKKDTNRFDNYSLYALYAAQEAVTNANLDVEAIDKDRFGVIVASGIGGIKEIEDQVIRLHEKGPKRVKPMTLPKALPNMASGNVAMRFGANGVCKSINTACASSNDAIGDAFRSIKFGFQDVMLVGGSEASITPFAIAGFQALTALSTTEDPTRASIPFDKDRNGFVMGEGSGMLVLESLEHAEKRGATILAEVVGYGNTCDAYHMTSPHPEGQGAIKAIKLALEEAEISPEQVAYVNAHGTSTPANEKGESGAIVAVLGK
;
A
#
# COMPACT_ATOMS: atom_id res chain seq x y z
N PHE A 1 12.34 3.16 15.53
CA PHE A 1 11.64 4.46 15.49
C PHE A 1 12.48 5.60 16.07
N ASP A 2 13.39 5.35 16.99
CA ASP A 2 14.18 6.37 17.73
C ASP A 2 15.03 7.29 16.84
N LYS A 3 15.25 6.91 15.57
CA LYS A 3 15.97 7.76 14.61
C LYS A 3 15.21 9.03 14.24
N TYR A 4 13.86 8.97 14.19
CA TYR A 4 13.02 10.09 13.70
C TYR A 4 11.94 10.54 14.69
N PHE A 5 11.64 9.76 15.71
CA PHE A 5 10.52 9.99 16.63
C PHE A 5 10.93 9.84 18.08
N ILE A 6 10.35 10.69 18.94
CA ILE A 6 10.45 10.53 20.38
C ILE A 6 9.28 9.70 20.91
N LYS A 7 9.43 9.09 22.08
CA LYS A 7 8.41 8.23 22.71
C LYS A 7 7.03 8.88 22.83
N LYS A 8 6.96 10.21 22.97
CA LYS A 8 5.71 10.97 23.04
C LYS A 8 4.96 10.90 21.69
N ASP A 9 5.67 10.96 20.57
CA ASP A 9 5.08 10.92 19.25
C ASP A 9 4.52 9.53 18.94
N THR A 10 5.24 8.45 19.31
CA THR A 10 4.79 7.08 19.09
C THR A 10 3.47 6.75 19.81
N ASN A 11 3.17 7.42 20.92
CA ASN A 11 1.89 7.23 21.63
C ASN A 11 0.69 7.92 20.96
N ARG A 12 0.93 8.83 20.01
CA ARG A 12 -0.13 9.62 19.35
C ARG A 12 -0.73 8.94 18.14
N PHE A 13 -0.03 7.98 17.56
CA PHE A 13 -0.39 7.32 16.31
C PHE A 13 -0.65 5.83 16.53
N ASP A 14 -1.39 5.22 15.63
CA ASP A 14 -1.41 3.77 15.47
C ASP A 14 -0.15 3.34 14.69
N ASN A 15 0.24 2.07 14.82
CA ASN A 15 1.47 1.56 14.21
C ASN A 15 1.50 1.75 12.69
N TYR A 16 0.38 1.54 11.99
CA TYR A 16 0.35 1.74 10.53
C TYR A 16 0.68 3.19 10.14
N SER A 17 0.21 4.18 10.92
CA SER A 17 0.58 5.58 10.70
C SER A 17 2.04 5.87 11.05
N LEU A 18 2.58 5.22 12.09
CA LEU A 18 4.00 5.35 12.45
C LEU A 18 4.92 4.76 11.37
N TYR A 19 4.55 3.60 10.81
CA TYR A 19 5.31 3.01 9.71
C TYR A 19 5.29 3.91 8.48
N ALA A 20 4.12 4.46 8.12
CA ALA A 20 4.00 5.41 7.02
C ALA A 20 4.86 6.66 7.21
N LEU A 21 4.83 7.26 8.40
CA LEU A 21 5.65 8.44 8.74
C LEU A 21 7.14 8.13 8.66
N TYR A 22 7.56 6.95 9.14
CA TYR A 22 8.96 6.53 9.09
C TYR A 22 9.43 6.33 7.64
N ALA A 23 8.68 5.56 6.87
CA ALA A 23 9.01 5.29 5.48
C ALA A 23 8.97 6.58 4.62
N ALA A 24 8.01 7.47 4.86
CA ALA A 24 7.95 8.78 4.18
C ALA A 24 9.18 9.65 4.52
N GLN A 25 9.64 9.66 5.77
CA GLN A 25 10.86 10.38 6.15
C GLN A 25 12.09 9.80 5.45
N GLU A 26 12.19 8.48 5.33
CA GLU A 26 13.28 7.83 4.57
C GLU A 26 13.20 8.15 3.09
N ALA A 27 12.00 8.10 2.48
CA ALA A 27 11.79 8.45 1.08
C ALA A 27 12.23 9.89 0.78
N VAL A 28 11.80 10.87 1.60
CA VAL A 28 12.21 12.28 1.47
C VAL A 28 13.72 12.46 1.61
N THR A 29 14.32 11.76 2.59
CA THR A 29 15.77 11.80 2.82
C THR A 29 16.54 11.20 1.64
N ASN A 30 16.13 10.03 1.16
CA ASN A 30 16.78 9.34 0.04
C ASN A 30 16.63 10.10 -1.28
N ALA A 31 15.50 10.77 -1.48
CA ALA A 31 15.26 11.63 -2.65
C ALA A 31 16.04 12.95 -2.58
N ASN A 32 16.68 13.26 -1.44
CA ASN A 32 17.27 14.58 -1.17
C ASN A 32 16.30 15.72 -1.50
N LEU A 33 15.01 15.54 -1.09
CA LEU A 33 13.94 16.49 -1.37
C LEU A 33 13.91 17.58 -0.30
N ASP A 34 14.22 18.81 -0.69
CA ASP A 34 14.01 19.97 0.18
C ASP A 34 12.53 20.36 0.18
N VAL A 35 11.81 19.88 1.19
CA VAL A 35 10.38 20.14 1.32
C VAL A 35 10.02 21.59 1.53
N GLU A 36 10.96 22.44 1.97
CA GLU A 36 10.72 23.87 2.14
C GLU A 36 10.87 24.67 0.84
N ALA A 37 11.50 24.07 -0.16
CA ALA A 37 11.72 24.70 -1.48
C ALA A 37 10.62 24.38 -2.51
N ILE A 38 9.68 23.47 -2.18
CA ILE A 38 8.61 23.07 -3.11
C ILE A 38 7.31 23.83 -2.85
N ASP A 39 6.50 23.97 -3.91
CA ASP A 39 5.15 24.53 -3.80
C ASP A 39 4.27 23.56 -3.00
N LYS A 40 3.88 23.96 -1.81
CA LYS A 40 3.10 23.12 -0.88
C LYS A 40 1.71 22.78 -1.41
N ASP A 41 1.10 23.63 -2.23
CA ASP A 41 -0.22 23.40 -2.81
C ASP A 41 -0.17 22.40 -3.98
N ARG A 42 1.03 22.17 -4.53
CA ARG A 42 1.31 21.17 -5.57
C ARG A 42 2.06 19.95 -5.05
N PHE A 43 2.14 19.83 -3.73
CA PHE A 43 2.74 18.70 -3.03
C PHE A 43 1.65 17.89 -2.34
N GLY A 44 1.39 16.67 -2.81
CA GLY A 44 0.34 15.81 -2.31
C GLY A 44 0.84 14.55 -1.59
N VAL A 45 -0.08 13.89 -0.90
CA VAL A 45 0.17 12.65 -0.14
C VAL A 45 -0.95 11.64 -0.39
N ILE A 46 -0.59 10.42 -0.76
CA ILE A 46 -1.52 9.28 -0.79
C ILE A 46 -0.88 8.11 -0.05
N VAL A 47 -1.42 7.73 1.10
CA VAL A 47 -1.00 6.53 1.81
C VAL A 47 -2.14 5.52 1.79
N ALA A 48 -1.88 4.37 1.21
CA ALA A 48 -2.80 3.25 1.16
C ALA A 48 -2.72 2.41 2.43
N SER A 49 -3.84 1.80 2.81
CA SER A 49 -3.91 0.77 3.85
C SER A 49 -5.09 -0.13 3.57
N GLY A 50 -4.97 -1.42 3.78
CA GLY A 50 -6.08 -2.36 3.63
C GLY A 50 -7.12 -2.18 4.73
N ILE A 51 -6.69 -2.01 5.98
CA ILE A 51 -7.57 -2.03 7.15
C ILE A 51 -7.42 -0.77 8.01
N GLY A 52 -6.28 -0.09 7.98
CA GLY A 52 -6.01 1.05 8.86
C GLY A 52 -5.69 0.65 10.30
N GLY A 53 -6.15 1.43 11.28
CA GLY A 53 -5.83 1.23 12.70
C GLY A 53 -6.66 0.17 13.39
N ILE A 54 -6.69 -1.05 12.87
CA ILE A 54 -7.46 -2.18 13.42
C ILE A 54 -7.05 -2.51 14.85
N LYS A 55 -5.77 -2.35 15.19
CA LYS A 55 -5.29 -2.58 16.55
C LYS A 55 -5.92 -1.61 17.56
N GLU A 56 -6.00 -0.34 17.22
CA GLU A 56 -6.68 0.64 18.09
C GLU A 56 -8.16 0.29 18.25
N ILE A 57 -8.84 -0.14 17.17
CA ILE A 57 -10.26 -0.57 17.24
C ILE A 57 -10.40 -1.75 18.21
N GLU A 58 -9.60 -2.80 18.03
CA GLU A 58 -9.61 -4.00 18.88
C GLU A 58 -9.38 -3.63 20.35
N ASP A 59 -8.32 -2.89 20.66
CA ASP A 59 -7.95 -2.48 22.01
C ASP A 59 -9.07 -1.66 22.68
N GLN A 60 -9.74 -0.78 21.93
CA GLN A 60 -10.79 0.08 22.49
C GLN A 60 -12.14 -0.63 22.60
N VAL A 61 -12.44 -1.62 21.75
CA VAL A 61 -13.61 -2.47 21.90
C VAL A 61 -13.50 -3.34 23.17
N ILE A 62 -12.33 -3.94 23.40
CA ILE A 62 -12.05 -4.68 24.64
C ILE A 62 -12.20 -3.75 25.85
N ARG A 63 -11.60 -2.56 25.77
CA ARG A 63 -11.68 -1.56 26.84
C ARG A 63 -13.10 -1.08 27.11
N LEU A 64 -13.90 -0.89 26.07
CA LEU A 64 -15.33 -0.54 26.18
C LEU A 64 -16.09 -1.62 26.92
N HIS A 65 -15.86 -2.89 26.57
CA HIS A 65 -16.50 -4.02 27.21
C HIS A 65 -16.12 -4.16 28.68
N GLU A 66 -14.83 -4.07 29.00
CA GLU A 66 -14.35 -4.26 30.37
C GLU A 66 -14.58 -3.07 31.30
N LYS A 67 -14.53 -1.84 30.81
CA LYS A 67 -14.41 -0.59 31.61
C LYS A 67 -15.51 0.42 31.34
N GLY A 68 -16.39 0.14 30.38
CA GLY A 68 -17.51 0.98 30.00
C GLY A 68 -17.12 2.20 29.11
N PRO A 69 -18.13 2.91 28.57
CA PRO A 69 -17.96 3.91 27.53
C PRO A 69 -17.11 5.13 27.96
N LYS A 70 -17.15 5.49 29.24
CA LYS A 70 -16.34 6.63 29.75
C LYS A 70 -14.83 6.37 29.75
N ARG A 71 -14.39 5.15 29.45
CA ARG A 71 -12.99 4.75 29.45
C ARG A 71 -12.39 4.59 28.05
N VAL A 72 -13.21 4.69 27.00
CA VAL A 72 -12.69 4.75 25.62
C VAL A 72 -11.82 6.00 25.46
N LYS A 73 -10.67 5.86 24.79
CA LYS A 73 -9.72 6.95 24.66
C LYS A 73 -10.19 7.99 23.63
N PRO A 74 -9.98 9.31 23.86
CA PRO A 74 -10.39 10.34 22.91
C PRO A 74 -9.75 10.21 21.51
N MET A 75 -8.52 9.66 21.43
CA MET A 75 -7.77 9.49 20.19
C MET A 75 -8.12 8.22 19.41
N THR A 76 -9.15 7.46 19.84
CA THR A 76 -9.54 6.21 19.19
C THR A 76 -9.83 6.38 17.71
N LEU A 77 -10.73 7.27 17.34
CA LEU A 77 -11.07 7.49 15.93
C LEU A 77 -9.92 8.11 15.13
N PRO A 78 -9.22 9.16 15.61
CA PRO A 78 -8.03 9.67 14.92
C PRO A 78 -6.92 8.64 14.69
N LYS A 79 -6.84 7.58 15.49
CA LYS A 79 -5.88 6.49 15.28
C LYS A 79 -6.42 5.39 14.36
N ALA A 80 -7.73 5.13 14.42
CA ALA A 80 -8.36 4.02 13.72
C ALA A 80 -8.63 4.29 12.24
N LEU A 81 -8.95 5.54 11.87
CA LEU A 81 -9.37 5.88 10.51
C LEU A 81 -8.22 5.72 9.50
N PRO A 82 -8.43 5.00 8.39
CA PRO A 82 -7.35 4.66 7.45
C PRO A 82 -6.75 5.88 6.71
N ASN A 83 -7.48 6.99 6.59
CA ASN A 83 -6.96 8.22 5.99
C ASN A 83 -5.99 8.99 6.89
N MET A 84 -5.86 8.60 8.15
CA MET A 84 -5.02 9.33 9.09
C MET A 84 -3.53 9.16 8.83
N ALA A 85 -3.10 8.06 8.21
CA ALA A 85 -1.71 7.93 7.76
C ALA A 85 -1.35 9.03 6.75
N SER A 86 -2.20 9.25 5.74
CA SER A 86 -2.01 10.34 4.75
C SER A 86 -2.01 11.71 5.42
N GLY A 87 -2.99 11.97 6.30
CA GLY A 87 -3.07 13.23 7.02
C GLY A 87 -1.86 13.51 7.92
N ASN A 88 -1.36 12.48 8.63
CA ASN A 88 -0.18 12.58 9.48
C ASN A 88 1.09 12.86 8.67
N VAL A 89 1.25 12.20 7.52
CA VAL A 89 2.37 12.44 6.59
C VAL A 89 2.27 13.85 6.01
N ALA A 90 1.08 14.26 5.55
CA ALA A 90 0.87 15.61 5.03
C ALA A 90 1.21 16.69 6.06
N MET A 91 0.75 16.55 7.30
CA MET A 91 1.10 17.48 8.39
C MET A 91 2.60 17.51 8.70
N ARG A 92 3.27 16.35 8.61
CA ARG A 92 4.72 16.26 8.88
C ARG A 92 5.56 17.06 7.89
N PHE A 93 5.16 17.07 6.63
CA PHE A 93 5.93 17.69 5.53
C PHE A 93 5.31 18.98 4.99
N GLY A 94 4.19 19.41 5.54
CA GLY A 94 3.48 20.60 5.10
C GLY A 94 2.89 20.47 3.69
N ALA A 95 2.47 19.26 3.28
CA ALA A 95 1.86 19.03 1.99
C ALA A 95 0.40 19.48 1.99
N ASN A 96 0.07 20.51 1.21
CA ASN A 96 -1.27 21.11 1.12
C ASN A 96 -2.03 20.70 -0.14
N GLY A 97 -1.41 19.95 -1.04
CA GLY A 97 -2.04 19.41 -2.24
C GLY A 97 -3.01 18.26 -1.94
N VAL A 98 -3.19 17.37 -2.90
CA VAL A 98 -4.07 16.20 -2.73
C VAL A 98 -3.64 15.38 -1.50
N CYS A 99 -4.59 15.14 -0.57
CA CYS A 99 -4.37 14.27 0.59
C CYS A 99 -5.54 13.29 0.70
N LYS A 100 -5.29 12.01 0.43
CA LYS A 100 -6.33 10.97 0.50
C LYS A 100 -5.73 9.61 0.85
N SER A 101 -6.58 8.66 1.27
CA SER A 101 -6.23 7.25 1.43
C SER A 101 -6.94 6.42 0.37
N ILE A 102 -6.32 5.30 -0.01
CA ILE A 102 -6.89 4.31 -0.91
C ILE A 102 -6.97 2.97 -0.17
N ASN A 103 -8.14 2.34 -0.26
CA ASN A 103 -8.47 1.11 0.45
C ASN A 103 -9.10 0.12 -0.53
N THR A 104 -8.26 -0.56 -1.30
CA THR A 104 -8.62 -1.59 -2.29
C THR A 104 -7.96 -2.93 -1.95
N ALA A 105 -7.98 -3.26 -0.65
CA ALA A 105 -7.35 -4.47 -0.10
C ALA A 105 -5.87 -4.59 -0.55
N CYS A 106 -5.45 -5.74 -1.07
CA CYS A 106 -4.06 -5.97 -1.49
C CYS A 106 -3.60 -5.05 -2.64
N ALA A 107 -4.51 -4.49 -3.44
CA ALA A 107 -4.21 -3.57 -4.53
C ALA A 107 -3.99 -2.11 -4.08
N SER A 108 -4.29 -1.79 -2.80
CA SER A 108 -4.32 -0.40 -2.31
C SER A 108 -3.07 0.41 -2.63
N SER A 109 -1.88 -0.18 -2.46
CA SER A 109 -0.61 0.53 -2.73
C SER A 109 -0.38 0.76 -4.22
N ASN A 110 -0.72 -0.20 -5.08
CA ASN A 110 -0.65 -0.03 -6.53
C ASN A 110 -1.63 1.05 -7.00
N ASP A 111 -2.85 1.06 -6.48
CA ASP A 111 -3.85 2.07 -6.80
C ASP A 111 -3.40 3.47 -6.31
N ALA A 112 -2.77 3.55 -5.14
CA ALA A 112 -2.22 4.81 -4.65
C ALA A 112 -1.14 5.36 -5.58
N ILE A 113 -0.20 4.50 -6.02
CA ILE A 113 0.86 4.88 -6.96
C ILE A 113 0.27 5.29 -8.31
N GLY A 114 -0.70 4.53 -8.83
CA GLY A 114 -1.39 4.84 -10.08
C GLY A 114 -2.14 6.17 -10.04
N ASP A 115 -2.85 6.46 -8.96
CA ASP A 115 -3.54 7.74 -8.76
C ASP A 115 -2.56 8.91 -8.63
N ALA A 116 -1.44 8.72 -7.91
CA ALA A 116 -0.40 9.73 -7.79
C ALA A 116 0.29 9.99 -9.15
N PHE A 117 0.61 8.93 -9.89
CA PHE A 117 1.13 9.01 -11.25
C PHE A 117 0.22 9.85 -12.16
N ARG A 118 -1.07 9.53 -12.20
CA ARG A 118 -2.04 10.29 -12.99
C ARG A 118 -2.21 11.72 -12.50
N SER A 119 -2.17 11.95 -11.20
CA SER A 119 -2.23 13.30 -10.62
C SER A 119 -1.09 14.19 -11.12
N ILE A 120 0.11 13.64 -11.24
CA ILE A 120 1.28 14.33 -11.80
C ILE A 120 1.18 14.43 -13.33
N LYS A 121 0.88 13.32 -14.01
CA LYS A 121 0.78 13.26 -15.48
C LYS A 121 -0.21 14.27 -16.05
N PHE A 122 -1.32 14.49 -15.35
CA PHE A 122 -2.35 15.48 -15.76
C PHE A 122 -2.13 16.88 -15.16
N GLY A 123 -1.01 17.14 -14.51
CA GLY A 123 -0.62 18.47 -14.04
C GLY A 123 -1.36 18.96 -12.79
N PHE A 124 -2.00 18.08 -12.02
CA PHE A 124 -2.64 18.45 -10.76
C PHE A 124 -1.64 18.63 -9.62
N GLN A 125 -0.56 17.87 -9.63
CA GLN A 125 0.51 17.92 -8.62
C GLN A 125 1.88 17.88 -9.32
N ASP A 126 2.92 18.41 -8.67
CA ASP A 126 4.30 18.29 -9.13
C ASP A 126 5.10 17.25 -8.34
N VAL A 127 4.74 17.09 -7.06
CA VAL A 127 5.38 16.15 -6.14
C VAL A 127 4.32 15.37 -5.36
N MET A 128 4.52 14.07 -5.24
CA MET A 128 3.65 13.21 -4.42
C MET A 128 4.48 12.30 -3.51
N LEU A 129 4.19 12.30 -2.21
CA LEU A 129 4.55 11.21 -1.33
C LEU A 129 3.48 10.12 -1.40
N VAL A 130 3.83 8.95 -1.89
CA VAL A 130 2.86 7.89 -2.15
C VAL A 130 3.39 6.53 -1.73
N GLY A 131 2.51 5.68 -1.26
CA GLY A 131 2.83 4.31 -0.90
C GLY A 131 1.74 3.65 -0.08
N GLY A 132 2.11 2.67 0.71
CA GLY A 132 1.19 1.98 1.59
C GLY A 132 1.80 1.60 2.92
N SER A 133 0.93 1.36 3.88
CA SER A 133 1.31 0.99 5.23
C SER A 133 0.26 0.11 5.88
N GLU A 134 0.69 -0.97 6.52
CA GLU A 134 -0.19 -1.90 7.22
C GLU A 134 0.42 -2.36 8.54
N ALA A 135 -0.40 -2.44 9.60
CA ALA A 135 -0.02 -2.96 10.91
C ALA A 135 -1.18 -3.77 11.51
N SER A 136 -1.53 -4.87 10.85
CA SER A 136 -2.75 -5.63 11.11
C SER A 136 -2.50 -6.98 11.79
N ILE A 137 -1.30 -7.25 12.33
CA ILE A 137 -1.04 -8.49 13.08
C ILE A 137 -1.64 -8.36 14.49
N THR A 138 -2.94 -8.61 14.59
CA THR A 138 -3.69 -8.61 15.85
C THR A 138 -4.43 -9.92 16.03
N PRO A 139 -4.78 -10.32 17.27
CA PRO A 139 -5.59 -11.51 17.52
C PRO A 139 -6.88 -11.55 16.71
N PHE A 140 -7.58 -10.41 16.59
CA PHE A 140 -8.82 -10.33 15.83
C PHE A 140 -8.60 -10.51 14.32
N ALA A 141 -7.60 -9.83 13.74
CA ALA A 141 -7.32 -9.95 12.31
C ALA A 141 -6.82 -11.36 11.96
N ILE A 142 -5.93 -11.96 12.78
CA ILE A 142 -5.49 -13.35 12.60
C ILE A 142 -6.69 -14.29 12.63
N ALA A 143 -7.57 -14.18 13.63
CA ALA A 143 -8.77 -15.01 13.72
C ALA A 143 -9.70 -14.83 12.51
N GLY A 144 -9.84 -13.59 12.00
CA GLY A 144 -10.64 -13.29 10.83
C GLY A 144 -10.10 -13.97 9.56
N PHE A 145 -8.80 -13.86 9.30
CA PHE A 145 -8.17 -14.54 8.15
C PHE A 145 -8.12 -16.07 8.31
N GLN A 146 -7.97 -16.56 9.55
CA GLN A 146 -8.05 -17.99 9.83
C GLN A 146 -9.46 -18.54 9.56
N ALA A 147 -10.51 -17.80 9.92
CA ALA A 147 -11.90 -18.17 9.62
C ALA A 147 -12.18 -18.23 8.11
N LEU A 148 -11.46 -17.45 7.31
CA LEU A 148 -11.48 -17.52 5.84
C LEU A 148 -10.64 -18.67 5.27
N THR A 149 -9.96 -19.46 6.12
CA THR A 149 -9.01 -20.51 5.69
C THR A 149 -7.91 -20.00 4.75
N ALA A 150 -7.51 -18.75 4.93
CA ALA A 150 -6.58 -18.08 4.03
C ALA A 150 -5.12 -18.12 4.50
N LEU A 151 -4.89 -18.37 5.81
CA LEU A 151 -3.56 -18.39 6.39
C LEU A 151 -2.88 -19.76 6.19
N SER A 152 -1.56 -19.72 6.04
CA SER A 152 -0.74 -20.93 6.04
C SER A 152 -0.88 -21.69 7.36
N THR A 153 -1.04 -23.00 7.25
CA THR A 153 -1.12 -23.94 8.40
C THR A 153 0.18 -24.70 8.60
N THR A 154 1.23 -24.36 7.85
CA THR A 154 2.54 -25.02 7.92
C THR A 154 3.22 -24.67 9.23
N GLU A 155 3.69 -25.68 9.97
CA GLU A 155 4.41 -25.52 11.24
C GLU A 155 5.87 -25.11 11.03
N ASP A 156 6.47 -25.44 9.89
CA ASP A 156 7.81 -25.01 9.53
C ASP A 156 7.82 -23.55 9.04
N PRO A 157 8.35 -22.60 9.79
CA PRO A 157 8.35 -21.18 9.41
C PRO A 157 9.13 -20.90 8.11
N THR A 158 10.08 -21.77 7.74
CA THR A 158 10.84 -21.62 6.49
C THR A 158 10.02 -22.01 5.25
N ARG A 159 8.91 -22.73 5.44
CA ARG A 159 7.99 -23.20 4.41
C ARG A 159 6.60 -22.57 4.52
N ALA A 160 6.40 -21.65 5.44
CA ALA A 160 5.07 -21.05 5.68
C ALA A 160 4.61 -20.09 4.56
N SER A 161 5.54 -19.36 3.93
CA SER A 161 5.28 -18.52 2.76
C SER A 161 6.18 -18.98 1.61
N ILE A 162 5.59 -19.68 0.65
CA ILE A 162 6.29 -20.32 -0.48
C ILE A 162 5.53 -20.05 -1.80
N PRO A 163 5.44 -18.79 -2.26
CA PRO A 163 4.73 -18.43 -3.48
C PRO A 163 5.18 -19.30 -4.67
N PHE A 164 4.22 -19.72 -5.49
CA PHE A 164 4.39 -20.57 -6.69
C PHE A 164 4.89 -22.00 -6.42
N ASP A 165 5.17 -22.38 -5.17
CA ASP A 165 5.51 -23.77 -4.81
C ASP A 165 4.25 -24.65 -4.87
N LYS A 166 4.42 -25.92 -5.26
CA LYS A 166 3.30 -26.90 -5.34
C LYS A 166 2.65 -27.19 -3.99
N ASP A 167 3.41 -27.05 -2.90
CA ASP A 167 2.98 -27.36 -1.53
C ASP A 167 2.45 -26.14 -0.77
N ARG A 168 2.31 -24.97 -1.45
CA ARG A 168 1.75 -23.77 -0.85
C ARG A 168 0.32 -23.97 -0.37
N ASN A 169 -0.05 -23.43 0.79
CA ASN A 169 -1.34 -23.70 1.40
C ASN A 169 -2.01 -22.49 2.05
N GLY A 170 -1.44 -21.30 1.93
CA GLY A 170 -1.97 -20.07 2.51
C GLY A 170 -0.90 -19.00 2.62
N PHE A 171 -1.30 -17.78 2.98
CA PHE A 171 -0.37 -16.68 3.16
C PHE A 171 0.05 -16.50 4.64
N VAL A 172 1.12 -15.76 4.86
CA VAL A 172 1.58 -15.31 6.18
C VAL A 172 1.35 -13.82 6.27
N MET A 173 0.68 -13.35 7.32
CA MET A 173 0.45 -11.92 7.55
C MET A 173 1.77 -11.20 7.81
N GLY A 174 1.89 -10.00 7.27
CA GLY A 174 3.02 -9.11 7.46
C GLY A 174 2.59 -7.71 7.89
N GLU A 175 3.52 -6.94 8.45
CA GLU A 175 3.38 -5.53 8.75
C GLU A 175 4.54 -4.76 8.11
N GLY A 176 4.28 -3.53 7.72
CA GLY A 176 5.32 -2.68 7.17
C GLY A 176 4.79 -1.49 6.41
N SER A 177 5.71 -0.72 5.84
CA SER A 177 5.40 0.42 4.99
C SER A 177 6.47 0.59 3.92
N GLY A 178 6.04 0.97 2.72
CA GLY A 178 6.88 1.44 1.63
C GLY A 178 6.35 2.76 1.09
N MET A 179 7.24 3.75 0.94
CA MET A 179 6.89 5.08 0.43
C MET A 179 7.83 5.49 -0.69
N LEU A 180 7.28 6.16 -1.67
CA LEU A 180 7.98 6.72 -2.83
C LEU A 180 7.79 8.24 -2.86
N VAL A 181 8.78 8.94 -3.41
CA VAL A 181 8.64 10.31 -3.91
C VAL A 181 8.44 10.20 -5.42
N LEU A 182 7.26 10.56 -5.91
CA LEU A 182 6.99 10.75 -7.33
C LEU A 182 7.05 12.23 -7.66
N GLU A 183 7.64 12.56 -8.81
CA GLU A 183 7.80 13.94 -9.27
C GLU A 183 7.50 14.03 -10.76
N SER A 184 7.03 15.20 -11.21
CA SER A 184 7.10 15.48 -12.64
C SER A 184 8.56 15.52 -13.10
N LEU A 185 8.82 15.09 -14.34
CA LEU A 185 10.18 15.10 -14.89
C LEU A 185 10.81 16.50 -14.81
N GLU A 186 10.02 17.52 -15.17
CA GLU A 186 10.45 18.92 -15.10
C GLU A 186 10.89 19.33 -13.68
N HIS A 187 10.11 18.97 -12.65
CA HIS A 187 10.45 19.29 -11.27
C HIS A 187 11.71 18.55 -10.82
N ALA A 188 11.85 17.26 -11.16
CA ALA A 188 12.98 16.45 -10.80
C ALA A 188 14.29 16.95 -11.45
N GLU A 189 14.25 17.27 -12.74
CA GLU A 189 15.39 17.83 -13.48
C GLU A 189 15.81 19.20 -12.96
N LYS A 190 14.85 20.10 -12.73
CA LYS A 190 15.09 21.46 -12.21
C LYS A 190 15.84 21.47 -10.88
N ARG A 191 15.57 20.51 -9.99
CA ARG A 191 16.27 20.39 -8.71
C ARG A 191 17.51 19.48 -8.75
N GLY A 192 17.85 18.90 -9.91
CA GLY A 192 18.97 17.98 -10.08
C GLY A 192 18.78 16.64 -9.34
N ALA A 193 17.55 16.12 -9.31
CA ALA A 193 17.24 14.86 -8.66
C ALA A 193 17.94 13.66 -9.30
N THR A 194 18.31 12.67 -8.49
CA THR A 194 18.67 11.34 -9.00
C THR A 194 17.39 10.59 -9.33
N ILE A 195 17.08 10.44 -10.61
CA ILE A 195 15.91 9.70 -11.08
C ILE A 195 16.24 8.22 -11.08
N LEU A 196 15.49 7.42 -10.30
CA LEU A 196 15.70 5.98 -10.16
C LEU A 196 14.95 5.19 -11.24
N ALA A 197 13.74 5.62 -11.59
CA ALA A 197 12.88 5.00 -12.58
C ALA A 197 11.80 5.98 -13.02
N GLU A 198 11.10 5.64 -14.08
CA GLU A 198 9.91 6.33 -14.58
C GLU A 198 8.69 5.43 -14.40
N VAL A 199 7.57 5.98 -13.91
CA VAL A 199 6.27 5.31 -13.92
C VAL A 199 5.59 5.66 -15.25
N VAL A 200 5.39 4.68 -16.10
CA VAL A 200 4.91 4.90 -17.48
C VAL A 200 3.49 4.45 -17.73
N GLY A 201 2.95 3.55 -16.91
CA GLY A 201 1.58 3.06 -17.10
C GLY A 201 0.97 2.48 -15.84
N TYR A 202 -0.37 2.49 -15.79
CA TYR A 202 -1.16 1.97 -14.69
C TYR A 202 -2.46 1.36 -15.21
N GLY A 203 -2.81 0.17 -14.71
CA GLY A 203 -4.05 -0.52 -15.02
C GLY A 203 -4.81 -0.91 -13.75
N ASN A 204 -6.09 -0.53 -13.69
CA ASN A 204 -7.01 -0.89 -12.62
C ASN A 204 -8.27 -1.49 -13.21
N THR A 205 -8.75 -2.58 -12.62
CA THR A 205 -9.94 -3.30 -13.07
C THR A 205 -10.67 -3.93 -11.89
N CYS A 206 -11.89 -4.37 -12.13
CA CYS A 206 -12.66 -5.15 -11.17
C CYS A 206 -13.11 -6.44 -11.82
N ASP A 207 -12.95 -7.58 -11.12
CA ASP A 207 -13.45 -8.88 -11.57
C ASP A 207 -14.99 -8.92 -11.65
N ALA A 208 -15.68 -8.19 -10.76
CA ALA A 208 -17.14 -8.21 -10.62
C ALA A 208 -17.71 -9.64 -10.57
N TYR A 209 -16.97 -10.56 -9.95
CA TYR A 209 -17.24 -11.99 -9.96
C TYR A 209 -17.69 -12.53 -8.61
N HIS A 210 -16.86 -12.33 -7.57
CA HIS A 210 -17.12 -12.82 -6.22
C HIS A 210 -16.49 -11.91 -5.17
N MET A 211 -17.05 -11.93 -3.94
CA MET A 211 -16.61 -11.04 -2.85
C MET A 211 -15.14 -11.26 -2.43
N THR A 212 -14.67 -12.51 -2.40
CA THR A 212 -13.35 -12.87 -1.88
C THR A 212 -12.50 -13.72 -2.83
N SER A 213 -13.10 -14.29 -3.90
CA SER A 213 -12.41 -15.18 -4.84
C SER A 213 -12.12 -14.46 -6.14
N PRO A 214 -10.90 -14.58 -6.69
CA PRO A 214 -10.58 -14.05 -8.00
C PRO A 214 -11.38 -14.78 -9.10
N HIS A 215 -11.53 -14.13 -10.25
CA HIS A 215 -12.12 -14.75 -11.42
C HIS A 215 -11.29 -15.98 -11.84
N PRO A 216 -11.90 -17.17 -12.06
CA PRO A 216 -11.16 -18.41 -12.33
C PRO A 216 -10.19 -18.34 -13.51
N GLU A 217 -10.53 -17.53 -14.51
CA GLU A 217 -9.72 -17.32 -15.74
C GLU A 217 -8.82 -16.07 -15.64
N GLY A 218 -8.78 -15.38 -14.49
CA GLY A 218 -7.94 -14.20 -14.29
C GLY A 218 -8.28 -13.00 -15.18
N GLN A 219 -9.55 -12.86 -15.62
CA GLN A 219 -9.97 -11.84 -16.60
C GLN A 219 -9.64 -10.41 -16.16
N GLY A 220 -9.87 -10.08 -14.90
CA GLY A 220 -9.53 -8.75 -14.37
C GLY A 220 -8.02 -8.48 -14.38
N ALA A 221 -7.21 -9.46 -13.94
CA ALA A 221 -5.76 -9.35 -13.96
C ALA A 221 -5.20 -9.21 -15.40
N ILE A 222 -5.70 -10.03 -16.35
CA ILE A 222 -5.36 -9.91 -17.78
C ILE A 222 -5.62 -8.50 -18.28
N LYS A 223 -6.81 -7.97 -17.98
CA LYS A 223 -7.20 -6.64 -18.43
C LYS A 223 -6.36 -5.54 -17.76
N ALA A 224 -6.06 -5.67 -16.46
CA ALA A 224 -5.22 -4.70 -15.74
C ALA A 224 -3.81 -4.63 -16.34
N ILE A 225 -3.18 -5.78 -16.62
CA ILE A 225 -1.86 -5.84 -17.26
C ILE A 225 -1.91 -5.19 -18.65
N LYS A 226 -2.92 -5.51 -19.47
CA LYS A 226 -3.07 -4.91 -20.80
C LYS A 226 -3.23 -3.39 -20.75
N LEU A 227 -4.05 -2.87 -19.84
CA LEU A 227 -4.23 -1.43 -19.67
C LEU A 227 -2.95 -0.71 -19.25
N ALA A 228 -2.16 -1.34 -18.37
CA ALA A 228 -0.87 -0.77 -17.96
C ALA A 228 0.13 -0.72 -19.13
N LEU A 229 0.21 -1.78 -19.95
CA LEU A 229 1.05 -1.81 -21.15
C LEU A 229 0.59 -0.81 -22.20
N GLU A 230 -0.73 -0.71 -22.40
CA GLU A 230 -1.33 0.26 -23.33
C GLU A 230 -1.02 1.71 -22.91
N GLU A 231 -1.20 2.06 -21.64
CA GLU A 231 -0.87 3.41 -21.13
C GLU A 231 0.64 3.69 -21.19
N ALA A 232 1.48 2.67 -21.04
CA ALA A 232 2.92 2.75 -21.15
C ALA A 232 3.42 2.80 -22.61
N GLU A 233 2.58 2.48 -23.59
CA GLU A 233 2.93 2.36 -25.02
C GLU A 233 4.07 1.35 -25.26
N ILE A 234 4.12 0.25 -24.50
CA ILE A 234 5.11 -0.80 -24.63
C ILE A 234 4.48 -2.14 -25.03
N SER A 235 5.25 -2.98 -25.73
CA SER A 235 4.81 -4.33 -26.06
C SER A 235 5.12 -5.32 -24.92
N PRO A 236 4.39 -6.45 -24.85
CA PRO A 236 4.63 -7.49 -23.85
C PRO A 236 6.08 -7.99 -23.80
N GLU A 237 6.76 -8.05 -24.94
CA GLU A 237 8.15 -8.53 -25.06
C GLU A 237 9.17 -7.60 -24.39
N GLN A 238 8.81 -6.35 -24.17
CA GLN A 238 9.65 -5.36 -23.48
C GLN A 238 9.61 -5.49 -21.96
N VAL A 239 8.71 -6.32 -21.42
CA VAL A 239 8.62 -6.57 -19.96
C VAL A 239 9.72 -7.56 -19.57
N ALA A 240 10.72 -7.05 -18.85
CA ALA A 240 11.84 -7.85 -18.39
C ALA A 240 11.58 -8.57 -17.05
N TYR A 241 10.67 -8.05 -16.22
CA TYR A 241 10.40 -8.58 -14.88
C TYR A 241 8.96 -8.28 -14.45
N VAL A 242 8.36 -9.23 -13.73
CA VAL A 242 7.06 -9.07 -13.06
C VAL A 242 7.23 -9.32 -11.57
N ASN A 243 6.95 -8.31 -10.77
CA ASN A 243 6.80 -8.50 -9.33
C ASN A 243 5.36 -8.93 -9.05
N ALA A 244 5.14 -10.23 -8.95
CA ALA A 244 3.83 -10.82 -8.79
C ALA A 244 3.21 -10.55 -7.41
N HIS A 245 1.91 -10.73 -7.28
CA HIS A 245 1.23 -10.72 -5.99
C HIS A 245 1.76 -11.84 -5.09
N GLY A 246 1.82 -13.08 -5.61
CA GLY A 246 2.55 -14.17 -5.00
C GLY A 246 2.20 -14.42 -3.53
N THR A 247 0.92 -14.64 -3.25
CA THR A 247 0.41 -14.75 -1.87
C THR A 247 0.71 -16.09 -1.19
N SER A 248 1.22 -17.08 -1.91
CA SER A 248 1.35 -18.45 -1.40
C SER A 248 0.00 -19.16 -1.21
N THR A 249 -1.06 -18.73 -1.91
CA THR A 249 -2.37 -19.38 -1.90
C THR A 249 -2.61 -20.15 -3.20
N PRO A 250 -3.23 -21.34 -3.15
CA PRO A 250 -3.49 -22.13 -4.37
C PRO A 250 -4.25 -21.37 -5.45
N ALA A 251 -5.26 -20.58 -5.05
CA ALA A 251 -6.13 -19.88 -5.99
C ALA A 251 -5.45 -18.70 -6.68
N ASN A 252 -4.70 -17.89 -5.92
CA ASN A 252 -4.06 -16.70 -6.47
C ASN A 252 -3.03 -17.04 -7.53
N GLU A 253 -2.02 -17.86 -7.20
CA GLU A 253 -0.92 -18.11 -8.13
C GLU A 253 -1.38 -18.84 -9.41
N LYS A 254 -2.44 -19.67 -9.32
CA LYS A 254 -3.03 -20.29 -10.50
C LYS A 254 -3.60 -19.23 -11.46
N GLY A 255 -4.40 -18.31 -10.94
CA GLY A 255 -5.01 -17.24 -11.73
C GLY A 255 -3.97 -16.22 -12.23
N GLU A 256 -3.06 -15.81 -11.36
CA GLU A 256 -2.01 -14.84 -11.66
C GLU A 256 -1.02 -15.36 -12.71
N SER A 257 -0.53 -16.60 -12.56
CA SER A 257 0.33 -17.24 -13.58
C SER A 257 -0.38 -17.34 -14.93
N GLY A 258 -1.66 -17.73 -14.93
CA GLY A 258 -2.47 -17.77 -16.14
C GLY A 258 -2.60 -16.41 -16.81
N ALA A 259 -2.84 -15.35 -16.02
CA ALA A 259 -2.95 -13.98 -16.53
C ALA A 259 -1.62 -13.47 -17.11
N ILE A 260 -0.51 -13.69 -16.40
CA ILE A 260 0.83 -13.31 -16.86
C ILE A 260 1.17 -14.01 -18.18
N VAL A 261 0.97 -15.34 -18.27
CA VAL A 261 1.22 -16.11 -19.49
C VAL A 261 0.32 -15.65 -20.63
N ALA A 262 -0.95 -15.38 -20.37
CA ALA A 262 -1.90 -14.95 -21.40
C ALA A 262 -1.55 -13.59 -22.04
N VAL A 263 -0.84 -12.71 -21.31
CA VAL A 263 -0.49 -11.37 -21.80
C VAL A 263 0.98 -11.28 -22.24
N LEU A 264 1.90 -11.84 -21.45
CA LEU A 264 3.34 -11.67 -21.67
C LEU A 264 3.98 -12.87 -22.39
N GLY A 265 3.26 -13.95 -22.53
CA GLY A 265 3.81 -15.18 -23.09
C GLY A 265 4.61 -16.01 -22.08
N LYS A 266 5.34 -17.00 -22.58
CA LYS A 266 6.18 -17.90 -21.76
C LYS A 266 7.58 -17.32 -21.56
#